data_4524146f3b09d9d84e82e25e970dc1ab
#
_entry.id   4524146f3b09d9d84e82e25e970dc1ab
#
_cell.length_a   1.000
_cell.length_b   1.000
_cell.length_c   1.000
_cell.angle_alpha   90.00
_cell.angle_beta   90.00
_cell.angle_gamma   90.00
#
_symmetry.space_group_name_H-M   'P 1'
#
loop_
_entity.id
_entity.type
_entity.pdbx_description
1 polymer ?
#
loop_
_entity_poly.entity_id
_entity_poly.type
_entity_poly.pdbx_seq_one_letter_code
_entity_poly.pdbx_strand_id
1 'polypeptide(L)'
;MTNFDRFLTDPQFTSFAEAAVAAEKILHIDLTACILNCRRAMECGVKWMYSVDSALVKPWQDTLVNLMNDGEFREIVGKDLWKRMDHIRRMGNAAAHGGK
;
A
#
# COMPACT_ATOMS: atom_id res chain seq x y z
N MET A 1 -7.71 18.71 7.68
CA MET A 1 -6.34 18.28 7.30
C MET A 1 -6.13 16.82 7.68
N THR A 2 -5.54 16.04 6.79
CA THR A 2 -5.23 14.64 7.07
C THR A 2 -3.79 14.49 7.58
N ASN A 3 -3.47 13.33 8.16
CA ASN A 3 -2.11 13.04 8.64
C ASN A 3 -1.08 12.94 7.52
N PHE A 4 -1.54 12.82 6.28
CA PHE A 4 -0.68 12.61 5.11
C PHE A 4 -0.44 13.86 4.29
N ASP A 5 -1.08 14.99 4.62
CA ASP A 5 -0.95 16.21 3.83
C ASP A 5 0.49 16.70 3.72
N ARG A 6 1.28 16.52 4.77
CA ARG A 6 2.68 16.96 4.78
C ARG A 6 3.55 16.24 3.75
N PHE A 7 3.15 15.06 3.29
CA PHE A 7 3.91 14.29 2.31
C PHE A 7 3.65 14.71 0.87
N LEU A 8 2.60 15.51 0.64
CA LEU A 8 2.25 15.94 -0.71
C LEU A 8 3.28 16.88 -1.34
N THR A 9 4.17 17.46 -0.53
CA THR A 9 5.24 18.33 -1.03
C THR A 9 6.50 17.58 -1.43
N ASP A 10 6.60 16.28 -1.12
CA ASP A 10 7.76 15.46 -1.44
C ASP A 10 7.44 14.59 -2.67
N PRO A 11 8.12 14.81 -3.81
CA PRO A 11 7.82 14.04 -5.04
C PRO A 11 7.94 12.54 -4.88
N GLN A 12 8.82 12.05 -3.99
CA GLN A 12 9.00 10.61 -3.78
C GLN A 12 7.78 9.96 -3.14
N PHE A 13 7.00 10.73 -2.39
CA PHE A 13 5.85 10.23 -1.65
C PHE A 13 4.51 10.64 -2.25
N THR A 14 4.50 11.42 -3.33
CA THR A 14 3.27 12.04 -3.83
C THR A 14 2.18 11.01 -4.13
N SER A 15 2.49 9.96 -4.91
CA SER A 15 1.48 8.94 -5.26
C SER A 15 0.95 8.22 -4.03
N PHE A 16 1.83 7.85 -3.11
CA PHE A 16 1.45 7.21 -1.87
C PHE A 16 0.57 8.12 -1.03
N ALA A 17 1.01 9.36 -0.84
CA ALA A 17 0.30 10.34 0.01
C ALA A 17 -1.08 10.68 -0.56
N GLU A 18 -1.19 10.84 -1.87
CA GLU A 18 -2.48 11.12 -2.52
C GLU A 18 -3.48 10.01 -2.29
N ALA A 19 -3.06 8.75 -2.43
CA ALA A 19 -3.94 7.61 -2.19
C ALA A 19 -4.35 7.52 -0.71
N ALA A 20 -3.43 7.80 0.21
CA ALA A 20 -3.71 7.77 1.64
C ALA A 20 -4.68 8.89 2.06
N VAL A 21 -4.50 10.10 1.52
CA VAL A 21 -5.40 11.23 1.77
C VAL A 21 -6.80 10.92 1.25
N ALA A 22 -6.89 10.34 0.05
CA ALA A 22 -8.18 9.96 -0.53
C ALA A 22 -8.88 8.93 0.36
N ALA A 23 -8.14 7.94 0.88
CA ALA A 23 -8.70 6.93 1.77
C ALA A 23 -9.28 7.56 3.04
N GLU A 24 -8.57 8.50 3.67
CA GLU A 24 -9.08 9.19 4.86
C GLU A 24 -10.36 9.98 4.56
N LYS A 25 -10.40 10.68 3.43
CA LYS A 25 -11.52 11.55 3.08
C LYS A 25 -12.81 10.79 2.80
N ILE A 26 -12.73 9.59 2.24
CA ILE A 26 -13.91 8.84 1.85
C ILE A 26 -14.30 7.74 2.86
N LEU A 27 -13.57 7.62 3.97
CA LEU A 27 -13.81 6.57 4.96
C LEU A 27 -15.26 6.51 5.43
N HIS A 28 -15.90 7.65 5.63
CA HIS A 28 -17.28 7.72 6.13
C HIS A 28 -18.31 7.74 5.01
N ILE A 29 -17.89 7.76 3.74
CA ILE A 29 -18.78 7.85 2.59
C ILE A 29 -18.99 6.46 1.97
N ASP A 30 -17.90 5.76 1.70
CA ASP A 30 -17.92 4.48 1.01
C ASP A 30 -16.78 3.61 1.53
N LEU A 31 -17.13 2.61 2.34
CA LEU A 31 -16.14 1.71 2.93
C LEU A 31 -15.40 0.91 1.86
N THR A 32 -16.09 0.46 0.82
CA THR A 32 -15.46 -0.28 -0.27
C THR A 32 -14.39 0.58 -0.96
N ALA A 33 -14.74 1.83 -1.29
CA ALA A 33 -13.80 2.77 -1.89
C ALA A 33 -12.63 3.07 -0.96
N CYS A 34 -12.89 3.18 0.35
CA CYS A 34 -11.84 3.37 1.35
C CYS A 34 -10.85 2.20 1.35
N ILE A 35 -11.35 0.98 1.34
CA ILE A 35 -10.52 -0.23 1.32
C ILE A 35 -9.65 -0.25 0.06
N LEU A 36 -10.22 0.07 -1.10
CA LEU A 36 -9.48 0.14 -2.35
C LEU A 36 -8.38 1.20 -2.32
N ASN A 37 -8.65 2.35 -1.74
CA ASN A 37 -7.66 3.42 -1.62
C ASN A 37 -6.56 3.07 -0.62
N CYS A 38 -6.89 2.37 0.47
CA CYS A 38 -5.89 1.87 1.40
C CYS A 38 -4.95 0.88 0.72
N ARG A 39 -5.49 -0.02 -0.10
CA ARG A 39 -4.67 -0.96 -0.86
C ARG A 39 -3.76 -0.24 -1.85
N ARG A 40 -4.26 0.78 -2.54
CA ARG A 40 -3.46 1.58 -3.46
C ARG A 40 -2.33 2.31 -2.75
N ALA A 41 -2.63 2.91 -1.59
CA ALA A 41 -1.62 3.59 -0.79
C ALA A 41 -0.53 2.61 -0.36
N MET A 42 -0.92 1.43 0.08
CA MET A 42 0.02 0.39 0.48
C MET A 42 0.89 -0.07 -0.69
N GLU A 43 0.28 -0.29 -1.85
CA GLU A 43 1.02 -0.69 -3.05
C GLU A 43 2.03 0.37 -3.47
N CYS A 44 1.65 1.64 -3.44
CA CYS A 44 2.56 2.74 -3.74
C CYS A 44 3.72 2.79 -2.74
N GLY A 45 3.43 2.58 -1.46
CA GLY A 45 4.46 2.55 -0.41
C GLY A 45 5.45 1.41 -0.59
N VAL A 46 4.95 0.22 -0.92
CA VAL A 46 5.81 -0.96 -1.16
C VAL A 46 6.71 -0.71 -2.37
N LYS A 47 6.15 -0.20 -3.46
CA LYS A 47 6.94 0.10 -4.67
C LYS A 47 7.98 1.18 -4.41
N TRP A 48 7.64 2.17 -3.58
CA TRP A 48 8.61 3.18 -3.18
C TRP A 48 9.78 2.56 -2.41
N MET A 49 9.49 1.64 -1.47
CA MET A 49 10.55 0.97 -0.71
C MET A 49 11.52 0.23 -1.65
N TYR A 50 10.99 -0.45 -2.66
CA TYR A 50 11.82 -1.15 -3.63
C TYR A 50 12.70 -0.20 -4.47
N SER A 51 12.24 1.03 -4.65
CA SER A 51 12.99 2.02 -5.43
C SER A 51 14.14 2.65 -4.66
N VAL A 52 14.07 2.69 -3.32
CA VAL A 52 15.06 3.39 -2.49
C VAL A 52 15.95 2.48 -1.67
N ASP A 53 15.53 1.24 -1.41
CA ASP A 53 16.30 0.29 -0.60
C ASP A 53 17.04 -0.70 -1.50
N SER A 54 18.37 -0.61 -1.51
CA SER A 54 19.20 -1.45 -2.37
C SER A 54 19.18 -2.92 -1.99
N ALA A 55 18.72 -3.26 -0.78
CA ALA A 55 18.57 -4.65 -0.36
C ALA A 55 17.35 -5.32 -1.01
N LEU A 56 16.42 -4.51 -1.52
CA LEU A 56 15.21 -5.01 -2.18
C LEU A 56 15.42 -5.08 -3.68
N VAL A 57 15.36 -6.30 -4.22
CA VAL A 57 15.47 -6.55 -5.66
C VAL A 57 14.11 -6.88 -6.22
N LYS A 58 13.67 -6.12 -7.22
CA LYS A 58 12.36 -6.28 -7.82
C LYS A 58 12.25 -7.65 -8.49
N PRO A 59 11.19 -8.45 -8.20
CA PRO A 59 11.00 -9.73 -8.85
C PRO A 59 10.60 -9.57 -10.32
N TRP A 60 10.70 -10.65 -11.07
CA TRP A 60 10.32 -10.68 -12.49
C TRP A 60 8.90 -10.14 -12.71
N GLN A 61 7.94 -10.63 -11.92
CA GLN A 61 6.58 -10.08 -11.91
C GLN A 61 6.43 -9.21 -10.66
N ASP A 62 6.27 -7.91 -10.86
CA ASP A 62 6.23 -6.94 -9.77
C ASP A 62 4.81 -6.67 -9.25
N THR A 63 3.98 -7.72 -9.18
CA THR A 63 2.67 -7.61 -8.54
C THR A 63 2.84 -7.39 -7.04
N LEU A 64 1.84 -6.79 -6.41
CA LEU A 64 1.90 -6.50 -4.98
C LEU A 64 2.18 -7.76 -4.16
N VAL A 65 1.52 -8.87 -4.49
CA VAL A 65 1.73 -10.13 -3.75
C VAL A 65 3.17 -10.62 -3.88
N ASN A 66 3.75 -10.51 -5.07
CA ASN A 66 5.13 -10.95 -5.28
C ASN A 66 6.13 -10.04 -4.57
N LEU A 67 5.89 -8.72 -4.58
CA LEU A 67 6.72 -7.76 -3.86
C LEU A 67 6.68 -8.04 -2.36
N MET A 68 5.49 -8.33 -1.81
CA MET A 68 5.31 -8.60 -0.38
C MET A 68 5.87 -9.95 0.05
N ASN A 69 5.89 -10.94 -0.84
CA ASN A 69 6.37 -12.28 -0.50
C ASN A 69 7.88 -12.42 -0.57
N ASP A 70 8.58 -11.41 -1.05
CA ASP A 70 10.04 -11.43 -1.06
C ASP A 70 10.59 -11.54 0.36
N GLY A 71 11.57 -12.44 0.55
CA GLY A 71 12.14 -12.70 1.87
C GLY A 71 12.76 -11.47 2.52
N GLU A 72 13.50 -10.68 1.76
CA GLU A 72 14.11 -9.45 2.27
C GLU A 72 13.06 -8.43 2.68
N PHE A 73 12.00 -8.29 1.89
CA PHE A 73 10.91 -7.38 2.22
C PHE A 73 10.25 -7.79 3.53
N ARG A 74 9.95 -9.07 3.70
CA ARG A 74 9.32 -9.59 4.92
C ARG A 74 10.20 -9.35 6.15
N GLU A 75 11.51 -9.49 5.99
CA GLU A 75 12.48 -9.25 7.04
C GLU A 75 12.48 -7.78 7.46
N ILE A 76 12.46 -6.87 6.49
CA ILE A 76 12.52 -5.43 6.74
C ILE A 76 11.26 -4.94 7.46
N VAL A 77 10.07 -5.34 7.01
CA VAL A 77 8.82 -4.86 7.62
C VAL A 77 8.46 -5.60 8.89
N GLY A 78 8.95 -6.81 9.06
CA GLY A 78 8.63 -7.62 10.23
C GLY A 78 7.31 -8.36 10.11
N LYS A 79 7.16 -9.39 10.93
CA LYS A 79 6.05 -10.34 10.86
C LYS A 79 4.69 -9.68 11.12
N ASP A 80 4.60 -8.84 12.14
CA ASP A 80 3.31 -8.25 12.53
C ASP A 80 2.81 -7.26 11.50
N LEU A 81 3.68 -6.38 11.03
CA LEU A 81 3.30 -5.42 9.99
C LEU A 81 2.96 -6.14 8.69
N TRP A 82 3.75 -7.15 8.32
CA TRP A 82 3.49 -7.93 7.11
C TRP A 82 2.09 -8.55 7.12
N LYS A 83 1.68 -9.11 8.26
CA LYS A 83 0.35 -9.72 8.40
C LYS A 83 -0.76 -8.69 8.20
N ARG A 84 -0.59 -7.49 8.74
CA ARG A 84 -1.57 -6.40 8.57
C ARG A 84 -1.65 -5.97 7.12
N MET A 85 -0.51 -5.86 6.46
CA MET A 85 -0.45 -5.52 5.04
C MET A 85 -1.13 -6.57 4.18
N ASP A 86 -0.91 -7.85 4.48
CA ASP A 86 -1.53 -8.95 3.74
C ASP A 86 -3.05 -8.95 3.91
N HIS A 87 -3.53 -8.59 5.10
CA HIS A 87 -4.96 -8.45 5.36
C HIS A 87 -5.56 -7.34 4.47
N ILE A 88 -4.91 -6.18 4.42
CA ILE A 88 -5.35 -5.07 3.56
C ILE A 88 -5.37 -5.49 2.09
N ARG A 89 -4.35 -6.19 1.64
CA ARG A 89 -4.28 -6.68 0.26
C ARG A 89 -5.47 -7.59 -0.07
N ARG A 90 -5.78 -8.53 0.83
CA ARG A 90 -6.89 -9.47 0.63
C ARG A 90 -8.24 -8.77 0.65
N MET A 91 -8.43 -7.84 1.58
CA MET A 91 -9.66 -7.04 1.64
C MET A 91 -9.84 -6.20 0.38
N GLY A 92 -8.75 -5.58 -0.10
CA GLY A 92 -8.78 -4.80 -1.33
C GLY A 92 -9.11 -5.64 -2.55
N ASN A 93 -8.57 -6.86 -2.63
CA ASN A 93 -8.89 -7.77 -3.73
C ASN A 93 -10.36 -8.17 -3.71
N ALA A 94 -10.91 -8.49 -2.53
CA ALA A 94 -12.33 -8.83 -2.40
C ALA A 94 -13.21 -7.66 -2.81
N ALA A 95 -12.87 -6.44 -2.40
CA ALA A 95 -13.62 -5.24 -2.76
C ALA A 95 -13.57 -4.99 -4.28
N ALA A 96 -12.39 -5.18 -4.91
CA ALA A 96 -12.23 -4.98 -6.35
C ALA A 96 -13.06 -5.98 -7.17
N HIS A 97 -13.33 -7.16 -6.62
CA HIS A 97 -14.13 -8.19 -7.29
C HIS A 97 -15.61 -8.17 -6.86
N GLY A 98 -16.08 -7.04 -6.34
CA GLY A 98 -17.48 -6.87 -5.99
C GLY A 98 -17.93 -7.68 -4.78
N GLY A 99 -17.02 -8.04 -3.91
CA GLY A 99 -17.33 -8.78 -2.68
C GLY A 99 -17.62 -10.25 -2.90
N LYS A 100 -17.26 -10.77 -4.05
CA LYS A 100 -17.45 -12.20 -4.34
C LYS A 100 -16.39 -13.06 -3.69
#